data_f5796d6652381aada51f6e1bbf785844
#
_entry.id   f5796d6652381aada51f6e1bbf785844
#
_cell.length_a   1.000
_cell.length_b   1.000
_cell.length_c   1.000
_cell.angle_alpha   90.00
_cell.angle_beta   90.00
_cell.angle_gamma   90.00
#
_symmetry.space_group_name_H-M   'P 1'
#
loop_
_entity.id
_entity.type
_entity.pdbx_description
1 polymer ?
#
loop_
_entity_poly.entity_id
_entity_poly.type
_entity_poly.pdbx_seq_one_letter_code
_entity_poly.pdbx_strand_id
1 'polypeptide(L)'
;MDNAFLGFGLGLRPQHYTYILQHWPQVDWFEAITEDYLVAGGRPLYYINRIREHYRLVMHGVSLSIGSCDPINKDYLRKVKVLADKIQPAWISDHLCWTGVNGLNMHDLLPLPYTEEALKHVVERVKQVQDFLGRQILLENVSSYIEYRHSQVPARECDNFIWPVTKTVAIILSIRMMRR
;
A
#
# COMPACT_ATOMS: atom_id res chain seq x y z
N MET A 1 -16.64 7.62 6.06
CA MET A 1 -16.70 6.24 5.57
C MET A 1 -17.15 5.37 6.70
N ASP A 2 -18.17 4.56 6.49
CA ASP A 2 -18.53 3.54 7.47
C ASP A 2 -17.36 2.58 7.60
N ASN A 3 -16.73 2.57 8.77
CA ASN A 3 -15.69 1.62 9.15
C ASN A 3 -16.29 0.23 9.38
N ALA A 4 -17.06 -0.27 8.43
CA ALA A 4 -17.61 -1.60 8.51
C ALA A 4 -16.46 -2.62 8.42
N PHE A 5 -16.37 -3.50 9.39
CA PHE A 5 -15.44 -4.63 9.35
C PHE A 5 -15.69 -5.46 8.08
N LEU A 6 -14.68 -5.57 7.22
CA LEU A 6 -14.81 -6.26 5.93
C LEU A 6 -14.68 -7.79 6.03
N GLY A 7 -14.43 -8.33 7.22
CA GLY A 7 -14.16 -9.75 7.41
C GLY A 7 -12.67 -10.08 7.31
N PHE A 8 -12.39 -11.35 6.98
CA PHE A 8 -11.03 -11.90 6.88
C PHE A 8 -10.64 -12.13 5.42
N GLY A 9 -9.43 -11.69 5.07
CA GLY A 9 -8.92 -11.80 3.71
C GLY A 9 -7.61 -12.56 3.60
N LEU A 10 -7.27 -12.92 2.36
CA LEU A 10 -6.02 -13.60 2.02
C LEU A 10 -5.31 -12.89 0.87
N GLY A 11 -3.99 -12.98 0.84
CA GLY A 11 -3.19 -12.51 -0.29
C GLY A 11 -3.51 -13.31 -1.56
N LEU A 12 -3.89 -12.60 -2.62
CA LEU A 12 -4.15 -13.19 -3.93
C LEU A 12 -2.82 -13.49 -4.63
N ARG A 13 -2.49 -14.77 -4.76
CA ARG A 13 -1.24 -15.23 -5.36
C ARG A 13 -1.47 -16.06 -6.62
N PRO A 14 -0.64 -15.94 -7.67
CA PRO A 14 -0.84 -16.59 -8.95
C PRO A 14 -1.02 -18.10 -8.90
N GLN A 15 -0.35 -18.79 -7.97
CA GLN A 15 -0.47 -20.23 -7.80
C GLN A 15 -1.87 -20.68 -7.36
N HIS A 16 -2.67 -19.79 -6.78
CA HIS A 16 -4.00 -20.10 -6.27
C HIS A 16 -5.14 -19.71 -7.21
N TYR A 17 -4.87 -19.01 -8.30
CA TYR A 17 -5.90 -18.50 -9.20
C TYR A 17 -6.86 -19.58 -9.71
N THR A 18 -6.32 -20.69 -10.21
CA THR A 18 -7.15 -21.78 -10.75
C THR A 18 -8.00 -22.41 -9.66
N TYR A 19 -7.42 -22.66 -8.49
CA TYR A 19 -8.15 -23.19 -7.34
C TYR A 19 -9.30 -22.27 -6.92
N ILE A 20 -9.04 -20.95 -6.81
CA ILE A 20 -10.05 -19.98 -6.42
C ILE A 20 -11.24 -19.99 -7.39
N LEU A 21 -10.98 -20.00 -8.71
CA LEU A 21 -12.05 -20.01 -9.72
C LEU A 21 -12.82 -21.32 -9.80
N GLN A 22 -12.22 -22.42 -9.37
CA GLN A 22 -12.87 -23.73 -9.38
C GLN A 22 -13.69 -24.01 -8.12
N HIS A 23 -13.27 -23.49 -6.96
CA HIS A 23 -13.82 -23.90 -5.67
C HIS A 23 -14.51 -22.77 -4.90
N TRP A 24 -14.27 -21.51 -5.27
CA TRP A 24 -14.84 -20.32 -4.62
C TRP A 24 -14.77 -20.40 -3.09
N PRO A 25 -13.52 -20.44 -2.51
CA PRO A 25 -13.33 -20.66 -1.09
C PRO A 25 -14.00 -19.57 -0.25
N GLN A 26 -14.40 -19.92 0.99
CA GLN A 26 -15.04 -19.01 1.95
C GLN A 26 -14.03 -18.04 2.53
N VAL A 27 -13.84 -16.89 1.84
CA VAL A 27 -13.05 -15.74 2.27
C VAL A 27 -13.85 -14.48 2.00
N ASP A 28 -13.67 -13.45 2.81
CA ASP A 28 -14.46 -12.22 2.64
C ASP A 28 -13.86 -11.30 1.57
N TRP A 29 -12.51 -11.31 1.41
CA TRP A 29 -11.82 -10.50 0.42
C TRP A 29 -10.43 -11.05 0.07
N PHE A 30 -9.87 -10.57 -1.05
CA PHE A 30 -8.48 -10.86 -1.44
C PHE A 30 -7.67 -9.59 -1.59
N GLU A 31 -6.38 -9.68 -1.17
CA GLU A 31 -5.38 -8.65 -1.38
C GLU A 31 -4.58 -8.92 -2.65
N ALA A 32 -4.62 -7.98 -3.57
CA ALA A 32 -3.85 -7.98 -4.79
C ALA A 32 -2.61 -7.10 -4.63
N ILE A 33 -1.40 -7.65 -4.86
CA ILE A 33 -0.21 -6.83 -5.01
C ILE A 33 -0.36 -6.01 -6.29
N THR A 34 -0.41 -4.70 -6.13
CA THR A 34 -0.77 -3.76 -7.20
C THR A 34 0.09 -3.96 -8.44
N GLU A 35 1.39 -4.08 -8.27
CA GLU A 35 2.38 -4.17 -9.35
C GLU A 35 2.19 -5.40 -10.24
N ASP A 36 1.70 -6.51 -9.70
CA ASP A 36 1.44 -7.74 -10.45
C ASP A 36 0.37 -7.54 -11.54
N TYR A 37 -0.44 -6.48 -11.41
CA TYR A 37 -1.56 -6.18 -12.31
C TYR A 37 -1.38 -4.91 -13.13
N LEU A 38 -0.25 -4.19 -12.97
CA LEU A 38 0.07 -3.00 -13.79
C LEU A 38 0.61 -3.38 -15.17
N VAL A 39 -0.03 -4.35 -15.79
CA VAL A 39 0.33 -4.91 -17.11
C VAL A 39 -0.71 -4.54 -18.16
N ALA A 40 -0.32 -4.56 -19.43
CA ALA A 40 -1.22 -4.21 -20.55
C ALA A 40 -2.36 -5.23 -20.76
N GLY A 41 -2.18 -6.49 -20.29
CA GLY A 41 -3.15 -7.57 -20.47
C GLY A 41 -2.64 -8.90 -19.96
N GLY A 42 -3.25 -9.97 -20.43
CA GLY A 42 -2.81 -11.33 -20.15
C GLY A 42 -3.41 -11.94 -18.88
N ARG A 43 -2.74 -12.99 -18.43
CA ARG A 43 -3.22 -13.86 -17.34
C ARG A 43 -3.55 -13.13 -16.04
N PRO A 44 -2.73 -12.18 -15.52
CA PRO A 44 -3.06 -11.49 -14.28
C PRO A 44 -4.41 -10.76 -14.36
N LEU A 45 -4.62 -9.97 -15.42
CA LEU A 45 -5.86 -9.19 -15.60
C LEU A 45 -7.07 -10.08 -15.87
N TYR A 46 -6.89 -11.23 -16.51
CA TYR A 46 -7.97 -12.19 -16.69
C TYR A 46 -8.46 -12.70 -15.32
N TYR A 47 -7.54 -13.17 -14.48
CA TYR A 47 -7.92 -13.76 -13.18
C TYR A 47 -8.48 -12.73 -12.21
N ILE A 48 -7.87 -11.56 -12.08
CA ILE A 48 -8.38 -10.55 -11.15
C ILE A 48 -9.79 -10.06 -11.56
N ASN A 49 -10.07 -9.95 -12.87
CA ASN A 49 -11.39 -9.60 -13.33
C ASN A 49 -12.45 -10.65 -13.00
N ARG A 50 -12.11 -11.94 -13.08
CA ARG A 50 -13.01 -13.02 -12.71
C ARG A 50 -13.23 -13.11 -11.21
N ILE A 51 -12.16 -12.97 -10.42
CA ILE A 51 -12.20 -13.06 -8.96
C ILE A 51 -13.01 -11.90 -8.37
N ARG A 52 -12.87 -10.67 -8.89
CA ARG A 52 -13.62 -9.51 -8.40
C ARG A 52 -15.15 -9.62 -8.61
N GLU A 53 -15.62 -10.50 -9.47
CA GLU A 53 -17.06 -10.73 -9.66
C GLU A 53 -17.70 -11.37 -8.43
N HIS A 54 -16.91 -12.07 -7.61
CA HIS A 54 -17.36 -12.82 -6.44
C HIS A 54 -16.81 -12.31 -5.10
N TYR A 55 -15.64 -11.67 -5.14
CA TYR A 55 -14.96 -11.22 -3.92
C TYR A 55 -14.67 -9.73 -3.94
N ARG A 56 -14.69 -9.14 -2.77
CA ARG A 56 -14.11 -7.82 -2.60
C ARG A 56 -12.59 -7.91 -2.79
N LEU A 57 -12.02 -6.89 -3.40
CA LEU A 57 -10.58 -6.78 -3.57
C LEU A 57 -10.05 -5.59 -2.79
N VAL A 58 -8.83 -5.70 -2.32
CA VAL A 58 -8.01 -4.60 -1.84
C VAL A 58 -6.72 -4.57 -2.65
N MET A 59 -6.15 -3.39 -2.83
CA MET A 59 -4.87 -3.20 -3.52
C MET A 59 -3.79 -2.85 -2.51
N HIS A 60 -2.66 -3.53 -2.61
CA HIS A 60 -1.48 -3.23 -1.82
C HIS A 60 -0.27 -2.99 -2.73
N GLY A 61 0.27 -1.78 -2.70
CA GLY A 61 1.41 -1.35 -3.49
C GLY A 61 2.73 -1.49 -2.72
N VAL A 62 3.80 -1.61 -3.48
CA VAL A 62 5.17 -1.69 -2.93
C VAL A 62 6.12 -0.67 -3.58
N SER A 63 5.62 0.14 -4.53
CA SER A 63 6.47 1.00 -5.37
C SER A 63 6.15 2.49 -5.30
N LEU A 64 5.23 2.92 -4.44
CA LEU A 64 4.87 4.33 -4.29
C LEU A 64 6.04 5.17 -3.78
N SER A 65 6.89 4.57 -2.92
CA SER A 65 8.07 5.24 -2.36
C SER A 65 7.75 6.60 -1.75
N ILE A 66 6.71 6.62 -0.91
CA ILE A 66 6.13 7.86 -0.37
C ILE A 66 7.14 8.69 0.42
N GLY A 67 8.16 8.06 0.99
CA GLY A 67 9.22 8.69 1.76
C GLY A 67 10.42 9.16 0.94
N SER A 68 10.47 8.90 -0.37
CA SER A 68 11.61 9.34 -1.22
C SER A 68 11.67 10.85 -1.37
N CYS A 69 12.89 11.38 -1.56
CA CYS A 69 13.10 12.77 -1.97
C CYS A 69 12.85 12.99 -3.47
N ASP A 70 12.81 11.93 -4.26
CA ASP A 70 12.49 12.02 -5.69
C ASP A 70 11.03 12.46 -5.92
N PRO A 71 10.70 13.12 -7.02
CA PRO A 71 9.32 13.42 -7.36
C PRO A 71 8.45 12.16 -7.40
N ILE A 72 7.18 12.29 -7.03
CA ILE A 72 6.21 11.18 -7.15
C ILE A 72 6.10 10.75 -8.60
N ASN A 73 6.22 9.46 -8.86
CA ASN A 73 6.12 8.89 -10.20
C ASN A 73 4.67 8.92 -10.69
N LYS A 74 4.34 9.95 -11.48
CA LYS A 74 2.99 10.13 -12.02
C LYS A 74 2.59 9.07 -13.05
N ASP A 75 3.55 8.42 -13.71
CA ASP A 75 3.25 7.32 -14.65
C ASP A 75 2.81 6.07 -13.89
N TYR A 76 3.49 5.79 -12.76
CA TYR A 76 3.05 4.76 -11.83
C TYR A 76 1.65 5.06 -11.30
N LEU A 77 1.40 6.26 -10.78
CA LEU A 77 0.08 6.65 -10.27
C LEU A 77 -1.03 6.56 -11.32
N ARG A 78 -0.76 6.91 -12.59
CA ARG A 78 -1.73 6.72 -13.66
C ARG A 78 -2.14 5.26 -13.85
N LYS A 79 -1.16 4.36 -13.83
CA LYS A 79 -1.43 2.91 -13.93
C LYS A 79 -2.22 2.39 -12.73
N VAL A 80 -1.84 2.82 -11.51
CA VAL A 80 -2.58 2.48 -10.27
C VAL A 80 -4.02 2.97 -10.37
N LYS A 81 -4.23 4.23 -10.80
CA LYS A 81 -5.58 4.80 -10.97
C LYS A 81 -6.42 4.01 -11.97
N VAL A 82 -5.87 3.70 -13.13
CA VAL A 82 -6.56 2.91 -14.17
C VAL A 82 -6.97 1.53 -13.64
N LEU A 83 -6.07 0.86 -12.91
CA LEU A 83 -6.38 -0.42 -12.28
C LEU A 83 -7.45 -0.27 -11.21
N ALA A 84 -7.32 0.72 -10.32
CA ALA A 84 -8.28 0.98 -9.26
C ALA A 84 -9.68 1.32 -9.81
N ASP A 85 -9.75 2.15 -10.84
CA ASP A 85 -11.02 2.49 -11.51
C ASP A 85 -11.66 1.25 -12.16
N LYS A 86 -10.86 0.30 -12.61
CA LYS A 86 -11.33 -0.96 -13.20
C LYS A 86 -11.83 -1.95 -12.17
N ILE A 87 -11.07 -2.22 -11.11
CA ILE A 87 -11.39 -3.29 -10.14
C ILE A 87 -12.18 -2.81 -8.93
N GLN A 88 -12.26 -1.49 -8.71
CA GLN A 88 -12.99 -0.85 -7.62
C GLN A 88 -12.63 -1.45 -6.24
N PRO A 89 -11.34 -1.37 -5.83
CA PRO A 89 -10.91 -1.96 -4.57
C PRO A 89 -11.54 -1.26 -3.37
N ALA A 90 -11.77 -1.99 -2.28
CA ALA A 90 -12.28 -1.43 -1.03
C ALA A 90 -11.32 -0.37 -0.46
N TRP A 91 -10.01 -0.62 -0.57
CA TRP A 91 -8.96 0.37 -0.28
C TRP A 91 -7.73 0.13 -1.16
N ILE A 92 -6.86 1.13 -1.18
CA ILE A 92 -5.51 1.06 -1.72
C ILE A 92 -4.56 1.33 -0.56
N SER A 93 -3.56 0.50 -0.38
CA SER A 93 -2.48 0.69 0.59
C SER A 93 -1.12 0.68 -0.08
N ASP A 94 -0.13 1.27 0.56
CA ASP A 94 1.28 1.18 0.20
C ASP A 94 2.12 1.39 1.47
N HIS A 95 3.43 1.20 1.38
CA HIS A 95 4.32 1.26 2.52
C HIS A 95 4.78 2.68 2.86
N LEU A 96 4.90 2.99 4.16
CA LEU A 96 5.56 4.18 4.67
C LEU A 96 7.08 3.99 4.60
N CYS A 97 7.64 4.08 3.41
CA CYS A 97 9.04 3.82 3.13
C CYS A 97 9.57 4.65 1.96
N TRP A 98 10.84 4.53 1.70
CA TRP A 98 11.42 4.88 0.42
C TRP A 98 12.07 3.63 -0.20
N THR A 99 11.96 3.50 -1.52
CA THR A 99 12.47 2.36 -2.30
C THR A 99 13.59 2.77 -3.25
N GLY A 100 13.84 4.09 -3.37
CA GLY A 100 14.86 4.60 -4.24
C GLY A 100 15.05 6.10 -4.09
N VAL A 101 16.18 6.59 -4.60
CA VAL A 101 16.57 8.01 -4.60
C VAL A 101 17.48 8.31 -5.80
N ASN A 102 17.37 9.50 -6.37
CA ASN A 102 18.12 9.94 -7.56
C ASN A 102 17.96 8.97 -8.75
N GLY A 103 16.74 8.41 -8.91
CA GLY A 103 16.45 7.46 -9.98
C GLY A 103 17.00 6.04 -9.77
N LEU A 104 17.71 5.79 -8.68
CA LEU A 104 18.22 4.46 -8.32
C LEU A 104 17.19 3.73 -7.46
N ASN A 105 16.74 2.55 -7.90
CA ASN A 105 15.89 1.67 -7.11
C ASN A 105 16.75 0.74 -6.25
N MET A 106 16.49 0.72 -4.94
CA MET A 106 17.24 -0.08 -3.97
C MET A 106 16.70 -1.52 -3.87
N HIS A 107 15.56 -1.79 -4.49
CA HIS A 107 14.85 -3.09 -4.40
C HIS A 107 14.55 -3.52 -2.96
N ASP A 108 14.32 -2.56 -2.08
CA ASP A 108 14.03 -2.78 -0.68
C ASP A 108 13.07 -1.70 -0.16
N LEU A 109 12.39 -1.98 0.96
CA LEU A 109 11.50 -1.08 1.66
C LEU A 109 12.28 -0.43 2.81
N LEU A 110 12.88 0.71 2.56
CA LEU A 110 13.75 1.37 3.51
C LEU A 110 12.96 2.33 4.42
N PRO A 111 13.21 2.32 5.75
CA PRO A 111 12.49 3.16 6.69
C PRO A 111 12.83 4.63 6.52
N LEU A 112 12.01 5.49 7.11
CA LEU A 112 12.24 6.93 7.22
C LEU A 112 12.87 7.27 8.57
N PRO A 113 13.66 8.37 8.66
CA PRO A 113 13.98 8.94 9.95
C PRO A 113 12.70 9.56 10.55
N TYR A 114 12.40 9.25 11.80
CA TYR A 114 11.21 9.79 12.49
C TYR A 114 11.49 11.19 13.01
N THR A 115 11.42 12.18 12.11
CA THR A 115 11.62 13.61 12.37
C THR A 115 10.41 14.42 11.92
N GLU A 116 10.22 15.61 12.48
CA GLU A 116 9.14 16.50 12.02
C GLU A 116 9.24 16.86 10.53
N GLU A 117 10.46 16.96 10.02
CA GLU A 117 10.70 17.23 8.60
C GLU A 117 10.19 16.08 7.73
N ALA A 118 10.56 14.84 8.07
CA ALA A 118 10.07 13.65 7.36
C ALA A 118 8.55 13.52 7.46
N LEU A 119 7.96 13.83 8.64
CA LEU A 119 6.53 13.85 8.82
C LEU A 119 5.83 14.84 7.88
N LYS A 120 6.29 16.07 7.81
CA LYS A 120 5.73 17.09 6.91
C LYS A 120 5.85 16.66 5.45
N HIS A 121 7.02 16.15 5.07
CA HIS A 121 7.27 15.63 3.74
C HIS A 121 6.28 14.52 3.35
N VAL A 122 6.10 13.52 4.21
CA VAL A 122 5.14 12.42 3.98
C VAL A 122 3.72 12.94 3.85
N VAL A 123 3.27 13.83 4.76
CA VAL A 123 1.91 14.39 4.72
C VAL A 123 1.63 15.10 3.41
N GLU A 124 2.56 15.91 2.91
CA GLU A 124 2.42 16.61 1.63
C GLU A 124 2.32 15.62 0.46
N ARG A 125 3.14 14.58 0.47
CA ARG A 125 3.15 13.58 -0.60
C ARG A 125 1.90 12.72 -0.58
N VAL A 126 1.42 12.32 0.59
CA VAL A 126 0.14 11.60 0.73
C VAL A 126 -1.00 12.43 0.17
N LYS A 127 -1.06 13.74 0.45
CA LYS A 127 -2.05 14.64 -0.15
C LYS A 127 -1.98 14.62 -1.68
N GLN A 128 -0.78 14.79 -2.24
CA GLN A 128 -0.58 14.76 -3.70
C GLN A 128 -1.06 13.44 -4.33
N VAL A 129 -0.76 12.31 -3.68
CA VAL A 129 -1.20 10.98 -4.15
C VAL A 129 -2.71 10.85 -4.09
N GLN A 130 -3.32 11.23 -2.96
CA GLN A 130 -4.77 11.15 -2.78
C GLN A 130 -5.53 12.07 -3.74
N ASP A 131 -5.04 13.30 -3.94
CA ASP A 131 -5.60 14.24 -4.91
C ASP A 131 -5.53 13.68 -6.33
N PHE A 132 -4.40 13.04 -6.70
CA PHE A 132 -4.24 12.43 -8.02
C PHE A 132 -5.15 11.22 -8.22
N LEU A 133 -5.26 10.34 -7.21
CA LEU A 133 -6.09 9.15 -7.27
C LEU A 133 -7.59 9.47 -7.09
N GLY A 134 -7.94 10.60 -6.48
CA GLY A 134 -9.30 10.98 -6.13
C GLY A 134 -9.88 10.14 -4.99
N ARG A 135 -9.03 9.55 -4.13
CA ARG A 135 -9.43 8.68 -3.02
C ARG A 135 -8.37 8.61 -1.93
N GLN A 136 -8.80 8.24 -0.73
CA GLN A 136 -7.87 7.98 0.37
C GLN A 136 -7.04 6.73 0.13
N ILE A 137 -5.82 6.73 0.67
CA ILE A 137 -4.94 5.57 0.74
C ILE A 137 -4.65 5.21 2.20
N LEU A 138 -4.25 3.97 2.42
CA LEU A 138 -3.72 3.49 3.68
C LEU A 138 -2.19 3.40 3.58
N LEU A 139 -1.49 3.67 4.68
CA LEU A 139 -0.05 3.46 4.76
C LEU A 139 0.26 2.37 5.78
N GLU A 140 1.11 1.45 5.36
CA GLU A 140 1.63 0.39 6.21
C GLU A 140 3.03 0.73 6.72
N ASN A 141 3.24 0.56 8.02
CA ASN A 141 4.59 0.65 8.59
C ASN A 141 5.46 -0.50 8.14
N VAL A 142 6.65 -0.17 7.65
CA VAL A 142 7.65 -1.21 7.34
C VAL A 142 8.28 -1.74 8.63
N SER A 143 8.49 -3.06 8.66
CA SER A 143 9.35 -3.67 9.66
C SER A 143 10.80 -3.27 9.35
N SER A 144 11.46 -2.61 10.29
CA SER A 144 12.83 -2.16 10.08
C SER A 144 13.78 -2.66 11.17
N TYR A 145 14.98 -3.03 10.74
CA TYR A 145 16.13 -3.32 11.62
C TYR A 145 17.12 -2.14 11.66
N ILE A 146 16.78 -1.03 10.96
CA ILE A 146 17.62 0.16 10.86
C ILE A 146 16.96 1.28 11.64
N GLU A 147 17.73 1.93 12.50
CA GLU A 147 17.36 3.16 13.18
C GLU A 147 18.28 4.30 12.73
N TYR A 148 17.68 5.44 12.46
CA TYR A 148 18.46 6.66 12.15
C TYR A 148 18.86 7.37 13.43
N ARG A 149 20.13 7.75 13.55
CA ARG A 149 20.66 8.48 14.74
C ARG A 149 19.94 9.80 15.02
N HIS A 150 19.35 10.40 14.00
CA HIS A 150 18.66 11.69 14.11
C HIS A 150 17.14 11.54 14.27
N SER A 151 16.62 10.31 14.43
CA SER A 151 15.21 10.12 14.76
C SER A 151 14.90 10.77 16.11
N GLN A 152 13.85 11.59 16.14
CA GLN A 152 13.36 12.25 17.34
C GLN A 152 12.46 11.34 18.17
N VAL A 153 11.93 10.30 17.54
CA VAL A 153 11.08 9.28 18.14
C VAL A 153 11.72 7.90 17.90
N PRO A 154 11.87 7.07 18.93
CA PRO A 154 12.38 5.70 18.76
C PRO A 154 11.50 4.90 17.80
N ALA A 155 12.09 3.98 17.02
CA ALA A 155 11.35 3.14 16.07
C ALA A 155 10.21 2.32 16.72
N ARG A 156 10.36 1.93 18.00
CA ARG A 156 9.32 1.25 18.79
C ARG A 156 8.08 2.11 19.10
N GLU A 157 8.21 3.42 18.96
CA GLU A 157 7.16 4.42 19.21
C GLU A 157 6.67 5.08 17.91
N CYS A 158 6.91 4.42 16.78
CA CYS A 158 6.52 4.93 15.45
C CYS A 158 5.03 5.29 15.35
N ASP A 159 4.17 4.65 16.12
CA ASP A 159 2.75 4.98 16.20
C ASP A 159 2.53 6.44 16.61
N ASN A 160 3.37 7.00 17.49
CA ASN A 160 3.31 8.39 17.90
C ASN A 160 3.74 9.35 16.77
N PHE A 161 4.70 8.93 15.94
CA PHE A 161 5.12 9.69 14.76
C PHE A 161 4.04 9.69 13.67
N ILE A 162 3.37 8.56 13.51
CA ILE A 162 2.41 8.32 12.44
C ILE A 162 1.03 8.91 12.77
N TRP A 163 0.67 9.02 14.06
CA TRP A 163 -0.61 9.55 14.51
C TRP A 163 -1.02 10.90 13.90
N PRO A 164 -0.13 11.91 13.73
CA PRO A 164 -0.48 13.14 13.02
C PRO A 164 -0.84 12.91 11.53
N VAL A 165 -0.20 11.92 10.87
CA VAL A 165 -0.53 11.55 9.48
C VAL A 165 -1.94 10.98 9.40
N THR A 166 -2.33 10.12 10.35
CA THR A 166 -3.66 9.48 10.35
C THR A 166 -4.79 10.46 10.54
N LYS A 167 -4.59 11.49 11.37
CA LYS A 167 -5.63 12.52 11.61
C LYS A 167 -5.92 13.38 10.39
N THR A 168 -4.96 13.50 9.49
CA THR A 168 -5.05 14.49 8.41
C THR A 168 -5.36 13.86 7.05
N VAL A 169 -4.86 12.64 6.74
CA VAL A 169 -4.79 12.23 5.33
C VAL A 169 -4.89 10.72 5.06
N ALA A 170 -4.56 9.83 5.99
CA ALA A 170 -4.50 8.38 5.75
C ALA A 170 -4.83 7.56 7.00
N ILE A 171 -5.36 6.36 6.81
CA ILE A 171 -5.50 5.36 7.87
C ILE A 171 -4.27 4.45 7.80
N ILE A 172 -3.64 4.17 8.92
CA ILE A 172 -2.47 3.31 9.00
C ILE A 172 -2.87 1.90 9.42
N LEU A 173 -2.44 0.94 8.64
CA LEU A 173 -2.45 -0.47 9.01
C LEU A 173 -1.15 -0.75 9.78
N SER A 174 -1.24 -0.94 11.09
CA SER A 174 -0.13 -1.51 11.86
C SER A 174 -0.26 -3.02 11.82
N ILE A 175 0.54 -3.67 11.01
CA ILE A 175 0.71 -5.13 11.13
C ILE A 175 1.66 -5.37 12.29
N ARG A 176 1.12 -5.66 13.48
CA ARG A 176 1.92 -6.24 14.56
C ARG A 176 2.34 -7.63 14.12
N MET A 177 3.57 -7.78 13.65
CA MET A 177 4.19 -9.11 13.65
C MET A 177 4.28 -9.58 15.10
N MET A 178 3.46 -10.57 15.45
CA MET A 178 3.63 -11.27 16.73
C MET A 178 5.03 -11.90 16.71
N ARG A 179 5.93 -11.40 17.55
CA ARG A 179 7.17 -12.10 17.85
C ARG A 179 6.77 -13.42 18.51
N ARG A 180 7.14 -14.52 17.88
CA ARG A 180 7.24 -15.84 18.54
C ARG A 180 8.52 -15.89 19.36
#